data_6f67e4aae3fd53e0181cbf847bf0eff8
#
_entry.id   6f67e4aae3fd53e0181cbf847bf0eff8
#
_cell.length_a   1.000
_cell.length_b   1.000
_cell.length_c   1.000
_cell.angle_alpha   90.00
_cell.angle_beta   90.00
_cell.angle_gamma   90.00
#
_symmetry.space_group_name_H-M   'P 1'
#
loop_
_entity.id
_entity.type
_entity.pdbx_description
1 polymer ?
#
loop_
_entity_poly.entity_id
_entity_poly.type
_entity_poly.pdbx_seq_one_letter_code
_entity_poly.pdbx_strand_id
1 'polypeptide(L)'
;MKHIRLLSLFAVLLALTACGGTDPDVPEETIEVTDYVFSKPSFVFGFSGQKRYSYCPSVIANADGTSHVYFCGNPNQGTMVDNIYHIVENANGTHTTAVSVLQPSLSWDSHHTCDPSVIEGSFKMDGTTYKYALFFLSNPKEYYYNEIGVAFSNDLEAASWVKYPQQIVKKTWPDEGDQSLGGNSKSWGVGQPSAVSLDKGGRVLLVYTIGDASGTRLAYRQMDLSDMSNPELGIARDMNAAGLDNLNGASDYTCNSDFAISPDDNKIIMVRPVQPHPSAYPAYIPVAQEVDYMDLDSFLSGIGRWTALARIDETLSGFPRNHNAGLSRDSFGHVKDWETPTVYFTVSKQAPDVNASTGNHAEWTYHIYKTKLSKRVRTVTRPKT
;
A
#
# COMPACT_ATOMS: atom_id res chain seq x y z
N MET A 1 3.09 -11.00 -39.32
CA MET A 1 3.92 -12.13 -38.87
C MET A 1 3.96 -12.03 -37.34
N LYS A 2 3.24 -12.95 -36.69
CA LYS A 2 3.06 -12.97 -35.23
C LYS A 2 4.20 -13.77 -34.62
N HIS A 3 5.02 -13.15 -33.80
CA HIS A 3 5.93 -13.88 -32.94
C HIS A 3 5.31 -14.02 -31.53
N ILE A 4 4.74 -15.17 -31.30
CA ILE A 4 4.35 -15.66 -29.97
C ILE A 4 5.65 -16.17 -29.34
N ARG A 5 6.14 -15.53 -28.25
CA ARG A 5 7.12 -16.12 -27.37
C ARG A 5 6.38 -16.78 -26.22
N LEU A 6 6.33 -18.12 -26.27
CA LEU A 6 5.87 -18.97 -25.20
C LEU A 6 6.80 -18.83 -23.99
N LEU A 7 6.24 -18.53 -22.83
CA LEU A 7 6.91 -18.80 -21.55
C LEU A 7 7.06 -20.31 -21.39
N SER A 8 8.29 -20.73 -21.19
CA SER A 8 8.66 -22.09 -20.96
C SER A 8 8.27 -22.56 -19.56
N LEU A 9 7.05 -23.10 -19.44
CA LEU A 9 6.77 -24.13 -18.45
C LEU A 9 7.50 -25.38 -18.95
N PHE A 10 8.59 -25.79 -18.33
CA PHE A 10 9.23 -27.06 -18.61
C PHE A 10 8.36 -28.19 -18.04
N ALA A 11 7.33 -28.58 -18.81
CA ALA A 11 6.76 -29.91 -18.75
C ALA A 11 7.37 -30.70 -19.92
N VAL A 12 8.51 -31.31 -19.68
CA VAL A 12 9.05 -32.33 -20.60
C VAL A 12 8.24 -33.60 -20.39
N LEU A 13 7.24 -33.82 -21.22
CA LEU A 13 6.61 -35.11 -21.40
C LEU A 13 7.42 -35.91 -22.40
N LEU A 14 8.41 -36.67 -21.94
CA LEU A 14 9.06 -37.70 -22.74
C LEU A 14 8.25 -38.97 -22.58
N ALA A 15 7.50 -39.32 -23.62
CA ALA A 15 7.02 -40.68 -23.84
C ALA A 15 8.24 -41.50 -24.30
N LEU A 16 8.84 -42.29 -23.42
CA LEU A 16 9.77 -43.34 -23.77
C LEU A 16 9.07 -44.70 -23.62
N THR A 17 8.97 -45.37 -24.76
CA THR A 17 8.60 -46.79 -24.88
C THR A 17 9.63 -47.63 -24.13
N ALA A 18 9.11 -48.60 -23.40
CA ALA A 18 9.82 -49.55 -22.56
C ALA A 18 10.96 -50.26 -23.30
N CYS A 19 12.17 -50.17 -22.77
CA CYS A 19 13.14 -51.23 -22.71
C CYS A 19 13.74 -51.15 -21.30
N GLY A 20 13.60 -52.23 -20.53
CA GLY A 20 14.08 -52.33 -19.17
C GLY A 20 15.61 -52.26 -19.10
N GLY A 21 16.07 -51.11 -18.65
CA GLY A 21 17.43 -50.87 -18.18
C GLY A 21 17.26 -49.94 -16.99
N THR A 22 17.62 -50.39 -15.81
CA THR A 22 17.78 -49.52 -14.64
C THR A 22 18.86 -48.53 -14.97
N ASP A 23 18.44 -47.26 -15.18
CA ASP A 23 19.38 -46.14 -15.27
C ASP A 23 20.29 -46.14 -14.01
N PRO A 24 21.58 -45.93 -14.15
CA PRO A 24 22.46 -45.84 -12.99
C PRO A 24 21.96 -44.74 -12.08
N ASP A 25 21.84 -45.03 -10.77
CA ASP A 25 21.39 -44.13 -9.72
C ASP A 25 22.00 -42.73 -9.89
N VAL A 26 21.22 -41.81 -10.44
CA VAL A 26 21.61 -40.38 -10.36
C VAL A 26 21.55 -40.01 -8.89
N PRO A 27 22.68 -39.60 -8.27
CA PRO A 27 22.66 -39.26 -6.87
C PRO A 27 21.59 -38.20 -6.61
N GLU A 28 20.75 -38.46 -5.66
CA GLU A 28 19.75 -37.47 -5.21
C GLU A 28 20.40 -36.56 -4.16
N GLU A 29 20.04 -35.27 -4.20
CA GLU A 29 20.33 -34.32 -3.13
C GLU A 29 19.04 -33.83 -2.50
N THR A 30 19.11 -33.63 -1.20
CA THR A 30 17.98 -33.08 -0.44
C THR A 30 18.26 -31.60 -0.16
N ILE A 31 17.37 -30.74 -0.61
CA ILE A 31 17.47 -29.30 -0.40
C ILE A 31 16.26 -28.78 0.38
N GLU A 32 16.46 -27.76 1.18
CA GLU A 32 15.38 -27.01 1.78
C GLU A 32 14.90 -25.91 0.81
N VAL A 33 13.58 -25.86 0.61
CA VAL A 33 12.93 -24.83 -0.19
C VAL A 33 12.00 -24.05 0.73
N THR A 34 12.12 -22.74 0.70
CA THR A 34 11.23 -21.84 1.43
C THR A 34 10.14 -21.35 0.48
N ASP A 35 8.89 -21.56 0.86
CA ASP A 35 7.71 -21.02 0.19
C ASP A 35 7.05 -19.98 1.12
N TYR A 36 6.57 -18.90 0.54
CA TYR A 36 5.76 -17.88 1.22
C TYR A 36 4.31 -17.99 0.77
N VAL A 37 3.40 -18.18 1.71
CA VAL A 37 1.97 -18.45 1.40
C VAL A 37 1.08 -17.58 2.29
N PHE A 38 0.21 -16.82 1.66
CA PHE A 38 -0.84 -16.08 2.36
C PHE A 38 -1.93 -17.01 2.91
N SER A 39 -2.44 -16.69 4.09
CA SER A 39 -3.66 -17.29 4.63
C SER A 39 -4.89 -16.85 3.81
N LYS A 40 -6.00 -17.58 3.94
CA LYS A 40 -7.26 -17.12 3.36
C LYS A 40 -7.64 -15.75 3.96
N PRO A 41 -7.95 -14.74 3.13
CA PRO A 41 -8.33 -13.43 3.61
C PRO A 41 -9.59 -13.43 4.47
N SER A 42 -9.60 -12.58 5.49
CA SER A 42 -10.76 -12.34 6.34
C SER A 42 -11.24 -10.89 6.20
N PHE A 43 -12.55 -10.69 6.30
CA PHE A 43 -13.18 -9.37 6.31
C PHE A 43 -12.76 -8.60 7.57
N VAL A 44 -12.45 -7.31 7.43
CA VAL A 44 -12.12 -6.39 8.51
C VAL A 44 -13.23 -5.37 8.69
N PHE A 45 -13.49 -4.57 7.65
CA PHE A 45 -14.44 -3.47 7.75
C PHE A 45 -15.07 -3.11 6.40
N GLY A 46 -16.32 -2.65 6.47
CA GLY A 46 -17.04 -1.99 5.39
C GLY A 46 -18.25 -1.27 5.96
N PHE A 47 -18.52 -0.05 5.54
CA PHE A 47 -19.74 0.64 5.95
C PHE A 47 -20.98 -0.15 5.47
N SER A 48 -21.91 -0.39 6.39
CA SER A 48 -23.15 -1.10 6.09
C SER A 48 -24.10 -0.23 5.25
N GLY A 49 -24.78 -0.85 4.29
CA GLY A 49 -25.73 -0.19 3.40
C GLY A 49 -25.20 0.05 1.99
N GLN A 50 -26.11 0.50 1.10
CA GLN A 50 -25.77 0.70 -0.31
C GLN A 50 -25.02 2.03 -0.53
N LYS A 51 -24.19 2.07 -1.57
CA LYS A 51 -23.48 3.28 -2.03
C LYS A 51 -22.64 3.95 -0.94
N ARG A 52 -21.95 3.13 -0.14
CA ARG A 52 -20.98 3.51 0.89
C ARG A 52 -19.70 2.73 0.66
N TYR A 53 -18.59 3.24 1.15
CA TYR A 53 -17.30 2.61 0.89
C TYR A 53 -16.26 2.88 1.98
N SER A 54 -15.27 1.97 2.06
CA SER A 54 -14.09 2.09 2.93
C SER A 54 -12.89 1.44 2.25
N TYR A 55 -11.74 2.11 2.25
CA TYR A 55 -10.55 1.66 1.55
C TYR A 55 -9.27 2.31 2.09
N CYS A 56 -8.11 1.95 1.53
CA CYS A 56 -6.81 2.55 1.84
C CYS A 56 -6.44 2.48 3.34
N PRO A 57 -6.31 1.28 3.90
CA PRO A 57 -6.02 1.10 5.33
C PRO A 57 -4.57 1.45 5.68
N SER A 58 -4.38 2.17 6.80
CA SER A 58 -3.11 2.30 7.53
C SER A 58 -3.29 1.68 8.91
N VAL A 59 -2.37 0.80 9.32
CA VAL A 59 -2.59 -0.09 10.48
C VAL A 59 -1.46 0.00 11.47
N ILE A 60 -1.82 0.24 12.74
CA ILE A 60 -0.93 0.11 13.89
C ILE A 60 -1.38 -1.10 14.71
N ALA A 61 -0.53 -2.12 14.79
CA ALA A 61 -0.78 -3.31 15.59
C ALA A 61 -0.21 -3.14 17.01
N ASN A 62 -1.03 -3.45 18.01
CA ASN A 62 -0.64 -3.45 19.41
C ASN A 62 -0.18 -4.84 19.86
N ALA A 63 0.62 -4.87 20.93
CA ALA A 63 1.14 -6.12 21.50
C ALA A 63 0.06 -7.03 22.11
N ASP A 64 -1.10 -6.46 22.46
CA ASP A 64 -2.26 -7.19 22.98
C ASP A 64 -3.13 -7.85 21.91
N GLY A 65 -2.74 -7.71 20.63
CA GLY A 65 -3.44 -8.26 19.48
C GLY A 65 -4.56 -7.36 18.94
N THR A 66 -4.78 -6.18 19.50
CA THR A 66 -5.65 -5.16 18.90
C THR A 66 -4.92 -4.41 17.79
N SER A 67 -5.66 -3.75 16.89
CA SER A 67 -5.09 -2.91 15.85
C SER A 67 -5.91 -1.64 15.69
N HIS A 68 -5.22 -0.49 15.62
CA HIS A 68 -5.82 0.74 15.14
C HIS A 68 -5.79 0.73 13.61
N VAL A 69 -6.95 0.85 12.99
CA VAL A 69 -7.10 0.87 11.52
C VAL A 69 -7.66 2.22 11.11
N TYR A 70 -6.84 3.02 10.45
CA TYR A 70 -7.24 4.26 9.80
C TYR A 70 -7.51 3.99 8.33
N PHE A 71 -8.53 4.60 7.77
CA PHE A 71 -8.93 4.33 6.38
C PHE A 71 -9.71 5.49 5.77
N CYS A 72 -9.70 5.58 4.45
CA CYS A 72 -10.58 6.47 3.71
C CYS A 72 -11.98 5.88 3.60
N GLY A 73 -12.97 6.73 3.52
CA GLY A 73 -14.31 6.26 3.23
C GLY A 73 -15.40 7.33 3.35
N ASN A 74 -16.61 6.89 3.06
CA ASN A 74 -17.80 7.72 3.26
C ASN A 74 -19.00 6.87 3.67
N PRO A 75 -19.60 7.11 4.85
CA PRO A 75 -20.82 6.46 5.29
C PRO A 75 -22.09 7.10 4.68
N ASN A 76 -21.97 8.25 4.00
CA ASN A 76 -23.12 8.96 3.42
C ASN A 76 -23.49 8.34 2.08
N GLN A 77 -24.71 7.89 1.96
CA GLN A 77 -25.19 7.19 0.77
C GLN A 77 -25.06 8.03 -0.50
N GLY A 78 -24.32 7.51 -1.48
CA GLY A 78 -24.21 8.13 -2.81
C GLY A 78 -23.29 9.34 -2.88
N THR A 79 -22.50 9.61 -1.84
CA THR A 79 -21.53 10.71 -1.83
C THR A 79 -20.12 10.14 -2.05
N MET A 80 -19.36 10.77 -2.94
CA MET A 80 -18.00 10.37 -3.35
C MET A 80 -16.94 11.36 -2.82
N VAL A 81 -17.04 11.72 -1.53
CA VAL A 81 -16.10 12.61 -0.85
C VAL A 81 -15.50 11.88 0.34
N ASP A 82 -14.18 11.73 0.34
CA ASP A 82 -13.49 10.99 1.37
C ASP A 82 -13.24 11.80 2.63
N ASN A 83 -13.38 11.11 3.75
CA ASN A 83 -12.81 11.51 5.03
C ASN A 83 -11.99 10.34 5.60
N ILE A 84 -11.11 10.63 6.56
CA ILE A 84 -10.38 9.59 7.26
C ILE A 84 -11.16 9.15 8.49
N TYR A 85 -11.37 7.85 8.57
CA TYR A 85 -12.04 7.17 9.68
C TYR A 85 -11.06 6.29 10.44
N HIS A 86 -11.43 5.97 11.67
CA HIS A 86 -10.68 5.10 12.57
C HIS A 86 -11.60 4.07 13.22
N ILE A 87 -11.12 2.85 13.36
CA ILE A 87 -11.66 1.78 14.20
C ILE A 87 -10.54 1.14 15.01
N VAL A 88 -10.89 0.53 16.14
CA VAL A 88 -10.04 -0.46 16.80
C VAL A 88 -10.58 -1.84 16.44
N GLU A 89 -9.76 -2.66 15.79
CA GLU A 89 -10.02 -4.07 15.55
C GLU A 89 -9.48 -4.88 16.73
N ASN A 90 -10.32 -5.71 17.33
CA ASN A 90 -9.97 -6.58 18.44
C ASN A 90 -9.32 -7.88 17.94
N ALA A 91 -8.58 -8.57 18.80
CA ALA A 91 -7.92 -9.84 18.48
C ALA A 91 -8.89 -10.95 17.99
N ASN A 92 -10.17 -10.86 18.36
CA ASN A 92 -11.22 -11.79 17.89
C ASN A 92 -11.88 -11.39 16.56
N GLY A 93 -11.40 -10.32 15.91
CA GLY A 93 -11.92 -9.83 14.62
C GLY A 93 -13.17 -8.95 14.73
N THR A 94 -13.65 -8.63 15.95
CA THR A 94 -14.67 -7.57 16.12
C THR A 94 -14.01 -6.20 16.09
N HIS A 95 -14.78 -5.14 15.86
CA HIS A 95 -14.25 -3.78 15.81
C HIS A 95 -15.19 -2.78 16.51
N THR A 96 -14.63 -1.63 16.90
CA THR A 96 -15.39 -0.49 17.40
C THR A 96 -16.21 0.17 16.28
N THR A 97 -17.13 1.05 16.65
CA THR A 97 -17.80 1.92 15.68
C THR A 97 -16.78 2.84 15.02
N ALA A 98 -16.88 3.01 13.70
CA ALA A 98 -16.01 3.91 12.95
C ALA A 98 -16.26 5.37 13.34
N VAL A 99 -15.19 6.08 13.65
CA VAL A 99 -15.18 7.51 14.00
C VAL A 99 -14.44 8.28 12.91
N SER A 100 -15.02 9.36 12.39
CA SER A 100 -14.31 10.28 11.50
C SER A 100 -13.29 11.07 12.31
N VAL A 101 -12.02 10.95 11.97
CA VAL A 101 -10.90 11.56 12.71
C VAL A 101 -10.25 12.72 11.97
N LEU A 102 -10.38 12.76 10.64
CA LEU A 102 -9.87 13.87 9.83
C LEU A 102 -10.83 14.17 8.68
N GLN A 103 -11.18 15.45 8.55
CA GLN A 103 -12.08 15.98 7.52
C GLN A 103 -11.48 17.25 6.91
N PRO A 104 -11.90 17.67 5.72
CA PRO A 104 -11.53 18.95 5.15
C PRO A 104 -11.79 20.12 6.10
N SER A 105 -10.82 21.03 6.24
CA SER A 105 -10.95 22.20 7.15
C SER A 105 -10.07 23.40 6.78
N LEU A 106 -9.06 23.20 5.94
CA LEU A 106 -8.15 24.24 5.46
C LEU A 106 -8.50 24.59 4.00
N SER A 107 -8.06 25.75 3.53
CA SER A 107 -8.34 26.19 2.16
C SER A 107 -7.75 25.27 1.10
N TRP A 108 -6.60 24.63 1.37
CA TRP A 108 -5.95 23.73 0.45
C TRP A 108 -6.49 22.28 0.52
N ASP A 109 -7.17 21.90 1.62
CA ASP A 109 -7.73 20.56 1.82
C ASP A 109 -9.26 20.56 1.85
N SER A 110 -9.91 21.56 1.21
CA SER A 110 -11.33 21.83 1.38
C SER A 110 -12.26 20.84 0.68
N HIS A 111 -11.73 19.89 -0.13
CA HIS A 111 -12.56 18.95 -0.85
C HIS A 111 -12.65 17.57 -0.16
N HIS A 112 -11.52 16.90 0.06
CA HIS A 112 -11.47 15.59 0.72
C HIS A 112 -10.18 15.38 1.52
N THR A 113 -10.15 14.36 2.39
CA THR A 113 -8.96 13.85 3.06
C THR A 113 -8.90 12.34 2.94
N CYS A 114 -7.79 11.79 2.47
CA CYS A 114 -7.64 10.35 2.19
C CYS A 114 -6.20 9.86 2.38
N ASP A 115 -5.96 8.58 2.09
CA ASP A 115 -4.68 7.87 2.11
C ASP A 115 -3.90 8.13 3.42
N PRO A 116 -4.45 7.70 4.58
CA PRO A 116 -3.81 7.92 5.86
C PRO A 116 -2.53 7.10 5.99
N SER A 117 -1.51 7.68 6.66
CA SER A 117 -0.37 6.95 7.19
C SER A 117 -0.04 7.49 8.58
N VAL A 118 -0.15 6.65 9.61
CA VAL A 118 0.00 7.06 11.01
C VAL A 118 1.26 6.47 11.61
N ILE A 119 2.04 7.33 12.29
CA ILE A 119 3.22 6.91 13.04
C ILE A 119 3.33 7.61 14.40
N GLU A 120 4.03 6.97 15.32
CA GLU A 120 4.49 7.52 16.60
C GLU A 120 5.83 8.23 16.42
N GLY A 121 6.04 9.28 17.20
CA GLY A 121 7.28 10.03 17.22
C GLY A 121 7.25 11.11 18.31
N SER A 122 7.93 12.21 18.05
CA SER A 122 7.93 13.40 18.92
C SER A 122 7.91 14.65 18.05
N PHE A 123 6.75 15.28 17.95
CA PHE A 123 6.47 16.37 17.01
C PHE A 123 6.04 17.63 17.77
N LYS A 124 6.86 18.66 17.78
CA LYS A 124 6.55 19.90 18.49
C LYS A 124 5.90 20.91 17.53
N MET A 125 4.67 21.34 17.86
CA MET A 125 3.95 22.37 17.12
C MET A 125 3.23 23.31 18.10
N ASP A 126 3.36 24.61 17.91
CA ASP A 126 2.72 25.67 18.71
C ASP A 126 2.88 25.47 20.23
N GLY A 127 4.09 25.07 20.66
CA GLY A 127 4.43 24.85 22.05
C GLY A 127 3.98 23.50 22.64
N THR A 128 3.21 22.71 21.91
CA THR A 128 2.76 21.37 22.29
C THR A 128 3.62 20.30 21.62
N THR A 129 4.02 19.27 22.38
CA THR A 129 4.65 18.07 21.80
C THR A 129 3.59 17.00 21.62
N TYR A 130 3.44 16.55 20.39
CA TYR A 130 2.53 15.50 19.99
C TYR A 130 3.27 14.18 19.84
N LYS A 131 2.57 13.10 20.20
CA LYS A 131 3.08 11.73 20.14
C LYS A 131 2.89 11.09 18.76
N TYR A 132 1.83 11.42 18.04
CA TYR A 132 1.46 10.79 16.78
C TYR A 132 1.35 11.82 15.67
N ALA A 133 1.75 11.40 14.46
CA ALA A 133 1.55 12.13 13.20
C ALA A 133 0.73 11.27 12.23
N LEU A 134 -0.30 11.87 11.63
CA LEU A 134 -1.14 11.31 10.58
C LEU A 134 -0.85 12.08 9.30
N PHE A 135 -0.19 11.45 8.34
CA PHE A 135 0.03 11.95 6.99
C PHE A 135 -1.20 11.63 6.14
N PHE A 136 -1.56 12.54 5.26
CA PHE A 136 -2.76 12.36 4.44
C PHE A 136 -2.65 13.08 3.09
N LEU A 137 -3.37 12.55 2.11
CA LEU A 137 -3.60 13.17 0.81
C LEU A 137 -4.82 14.08 0.90
N SER A 138 -4.76 15.22 0.23
CA SER A 138 -5.91 16.10 0.04
C SER A 138 -5.76 17.04 -1.15
N ASN A 139 -6.86 17.70 -1.53
CA ASN A 139 -6.90 18.75 -2.53
C ASN A 139 -7.98 19.81 -2.22
N PRO A 140 -7.91 21.00 -2.85
CA PRO A 140 -8.84 22.09 -2.55
C PRO A 140 -10.19 21.98 -3.26
N LYS A 141 -10.33 21.18 -4.31
CA LYS A 141 -11.58 21.00 -5.08
C LYS A 141 -11.55 19.70 -5.92
N GLU A 142 -12.72 19.24 -6.31
CA GLU A 142 -12.87 18.11 -7.23
C GLU A 142 -12.06 18.32 -8.52
N TYR A 143 -11.45 17.23 -9.02
CA TYR A 143 -10.60 17.22 -10.22
C TYR A 143 -9.38 18.15 -10.15
N TYR A 144 -8.86 18.39 -8.96
CA TYR A 144 -7.64 19.15 -8.76
C TYR A 144 -6.48 18.23 -8.36
N TYR A 145 -5.24 18.70 -8.49
CA TYR A 145 -4.08 17.91 -8.08
C TYR A 145 -4.03 17.73 -6.56
N ASN A 146 -3.52 16.58 -6.15
CA ASN A 146 -3.37 16.21 -4.76
C ASN A 146 -2.05 16.73 -4.19
N GLU A 147 -2.04 16.96 -2.88
CA GLU A 147 -0.88 17.33 -2.08
C GLU A 147 -0.94 16.60 -0.73
N ILE A 148 0.18 16.58 0.01
CA ILE A 148 0.27 15.83 1.27
C ILE A 148 0.34 16.79 2.43
N GLY A 149 -0.51 16.57 3.42
CA GLY A 149 -0.52 17.22 4.73
C GLY A 149 -0.13 16.31 5.86
N VAL A 150 -0.03 16.89 7.06
CA VAL A 150 0.16 16.16 8.31
C VAL A 150 -0.71 16.74 9.41
N ALA A 151 -1.23 15.89 10.27
CA ALA A 151 -1.98 16.24 11.47
C ALA A 151 -1.43 15.48 12.67
N PHE A 152 -1.59 16.03 13.87
CA PHE A 152 -0.97 15.52 15.09
C PHE A 152 -1.98 15.24 16.18
N SER A 153 -1.69 14.23 17.03
CA SER A 153 -2.47 13.90 18.22
C SER A 153 -1.57 13.27 19.29
N ASN A 154 -2.04 13.31 20.52
CA ASN A 154 -1.47 12.55 21.64
C ASN A 154 -2.23 11.24 21.93
N ASP A 155 -3.30 11.00 21.18
CA ASP A 155 -4.20 9.86 21.34
C ASP A 155 -4.57 9.29 19.97
N LEU A 156 -4.35 7.98 19.77
CA LEU A 156 -4.73 7.27 18.55
C LEU A 156 -6.24 7.18 18.35
N GLU A 157 -7.02 7.23 19.42
CA GLU A 157 -8.49 7.17 19.37
C GLU A 157 -9.15 8.56 19.33
N ALA A 158 -8.33 9.63 19.24
CA ALA A 158 -8.86 11.00 19.19
C ALA A 158 -9.86 11.20 18.02
N ALA A 159 -11.01 11.79 18.34
CA ALA A 159 -12.03 12.13 17.33
C ALA A 159 -11.60 13.30 16.42
N SER A 160 -10.49 13.96 16.70
CA SER A 160 -9.95 15.02 15.87
C SER A 160 -8.44 15.14 16.05
N TRP A 161 -7.75 15.45 14.95
CA TRP A 161 -6.31 15.66 14.89
C TRP A 161 -6.02 17.13 14.55
N VAL A 162 -4.95 17.68 15.11
CA VAL A 162 -4.55 19.08 14.89
C VAL A 162 -3.70 19.14 13.61
N LYS A 163 -4.24 19.74 12.56
CA LYS A 163 -3.55 19.86 11.28
C LYS A 163 -2.43 20.90 11.32
N TYR A 164 -1.30 20.54 10.74
CA TYR A 164 -0.33 21.55 10.31
C TYR A 164 -0.96 22.38 9.18
N PRO A 165 -0.86 23.74 9.23
CA PRO A 165 -1.66 24.58 8.35
C PRO A 165 -1.23 24.53 6.87
N GLN A 166 -0.06 24.00 6.57
CA GLN A 166 0.49 23.94 5.23
C GLN A 166 0.70 22.49 4.76
N GLN A 167 0.77 22.30 3.46
CA GLN A 167 1.19 21.02 2.88
C GLN A 167 2.68 20.79 3.18
N ILE A 168 3.05 19.57 3.54
CA ILE A 168 4.45 19.17 3.74
C ILE A 168 5.09 18.64 2.45
N VAL A 169 4.28 18.14 1.50
CA VAL A 169 4.72 17.86 0.13
C VAL A 169 3.76 18.50 -0.84
N LYS A 170 4.30 19.40 -1.66
CA LYS A 170 3.58 20.08 -2.73
C LYS A 170 4.07 19.59 -4.08
N LYS A 171 3.22 19.66 -5.09
CA LYS A 171 3.69 19.50 -6.47
C LYS A 171 4.71 20.61 -6.81
N THR A 172 5.74 20.28 -7.57
CA THR A 172 6.84 21.19 -7.93
C THR A 172 6.80 21.67 -9.38
N TRP A 173 5.83 21.21 -10.16
CA TRP A 173 5.63 21.58 -11.57
C TRP A 173 4.52 22.65 -11.69
N PRO A 174 4.53 23.44 -12.78
CA PRO A 174 3.52 24.48 -13.01
C PRO A 174 2.10 23.93 -13.09
N ASP A 175 1.12 24.78 -12.80
CA ASP A 175 -0.30 24.47 -13.04
C ASP A 175 -0.55 24.35 -14.56
N GLU A 176 -1.06 23.22 -14.97
CA GLU A 176 -1.40 22.94 -16.38
C GLU A 176 -2.89 23.17 -16.69
N GLY A 177 -3.56 23.97 -15.85
CA GLY A 177 -5.00 24.25 -15.95
C GLY A 177 -5.87 23.27 -15.18
N ASP A 178 -7.15 23.32 -15.40
CA ASP A 178 -8.15 22.49 -14.70
C ASP A 178 -7.95 21.00 -15.04
N GLN A 179 -7.59 20.24 -14.04
CA GLN A 179 -7.18 18.84 -14.19
C GLN A 179 -8.39 17.96 -13.94
N SER A 180 -9.17 17.66 -14.97
CA SER A 180 -10.17 16.59 -14.82
C SER A 180 -9.48 15.25 -14.70
N LEU A 181 -9.78 14.47 -13.66
CA LEU A 181 -9.34 13.07 -13.52
C LEU A 181 -9.96 12.15 -14.60
N GLY A 182 -10.81 12.68 -15.48
CA GLY A 182 -11.42 12.00 -16.60
C GLY A 182 -10.50 11.97 -17.84
N GLY A 183 -9.56 11.04 -17.87
CA GLY A 183 -8.96 10.53 -19.11
C GLY A 183 -7.88 11.35 -19.81
N ASN A 184 -7.68 12.64 -19.48
CA ASN A 184 -6.66 13.50 -20.09
C ASN A 184 -5.91 14.38 -19.09
N SER A 185 -6.00 14.09 -17.79
CA SER A 185 -5.24 14.84 -16.78
C SER A 185 -3.76 14.52 -16.92
N LYS A 186 -2.97 15.54 -17.21
CA LYS A 186 -1.52 15.41 -17.35
C LYS A 186 -0.80 15.35 -15.99
N SER A 187 -1.51 15.55 -14.89
CA SER A 187 -0.94 15.56 -13.55
C SER A 187 -1.98 15.20 -12.50
N TRP A 188 -1.69 14.13 -11.73
CA TRP A 188 -2.48 13.72 -10.57
C TRP A 188 -2.04 14.45 -9.29
N GLY A 189 -0.80 14.91 -9.24
CA GLY A 189 -0.22 15.55 -8.07
C GLY A 189 0.73 14.65 -7.29
N VAL A 190 0.78 14.87 -5.98
CA VAL A 190 1.54 14.05 -5.01
C VAL A 190 0.59 13.56 -3.93
N GLY A 191 0.74 12.29 -3.51
CA GLY A 191 -0.18 11.72 -2.51
C GLY A 191 0.16 10.29 -2.15
N GLN A 192 -0.80 9.59 -1.56
CA GLN A 192 -0.63 8.21 -1.10
C GLN A 192 0.62 8.07 -0.22
N PRO A 193 0.70 8.83 0.89
CA PRO A 193 1.87 8.81 1.75
C PRO A 193 1.98 7.49 2.51
N SER A 194 3.21 7.01 2.68
CA SER A 194 3.56 5.98 3.64
C SER A 194 4.74 6.47 4.47
N ALA A 195 4.55 6.61 5.77
CA ALA A 195 5.52 7.14 6.70
C ALA A 195 6.05 6.05 7.63
N VAL A 196 7.35 6.08 7.90
CA VAL A 196 8.00 5.28 8.94
C VAL A 196 8.95 6.16 9.75
N SER A 197 9.02 5.92 11.06
CA SER A 197 9.96 6.63 11.93
C SER A 197 11.36 6.02 11.80
N LEU A 198 12.38 6.86 11.59
CA LEU A 198 13.77 6.42 11.48
C LEU A 198 14.50 6.37 12.82
N ASP A 199 14.01 7.08 13.84
CA ASP A 199 14.70 7.25 15.13
C ASP A 199 13.76 7.16 16.34
N LYS A 200 12.49 6.78 16.10
CA LYS A 200 11.39 6.82 17.10
C LYS A 200 11.16 8.22 17.70
N GLY A 201 11.66 9.24 17.01
CA GLY A 201 11.53 10.66 17.33
C GLY A 201 10.88 11.43 16.20
N GLY A 202 11.49 12.57 15.79
CA GLY A 202 10.96 13.42 14.72
C GLY A 202 11.46 13.08 13.31
N ARG A 203 12.44 12.18 13.15
CA ARG A 203 12.98 11.82 11.83
C ARG A 203 12.11 10.78 11.14
N VAL A 204 11.61 11.14 9.97
CA VAL A 204 10.62 10.38 9.20
C VAL A 204 11.15 10.07 7.81
N LEU A 205 11.03 8.81 7.38
CA LEU A 205 11.06 8.43 5.98
C LEU A 205 9.62 8.50 5.46
N LEU A 206 9.35 9.44 4.54
CA LEU A 206 8.07 9.55 3.86
C LEU A 206 8.23 9.11 2.42
N VAL A 207 7.57 8.00 2.05
CA VAL A 207 7.43 7.54 0.66
C VAL A 207 6.06 7.97 0.15
N TYR A 208 5.96 8.38 -1.11
CA TYR A 208 4.72 8.88 -1.68
C TYR A 208 4.69 8.74 -3.20
N THR A 209 3.50 8.73 -3.77
CA THR A 209 3.28 8.71 -5.22
C THR A 209 3.41 10.11 -5.82
N ILE A 210 4.08 10.19 -6.96
CA ILE A 210 4.07 11.35 -7.87
C ILE A 210 3.36 10.92 -9.16
N GLY A 211 2.37 11.69 -9.59
CA GLY A 211 1.73 11.56 -10.90
C GLY A 211 1.84 12.89 -11.65
N ASP A 212 2.71 12.97 -12.63
CA ASP A 212 2.95 14.14 -13.48
C ASP A 212 2.90 13.77 -14.98
N ALA A 213 3.21 14.72 -15.86
CA ALA A 213 3.19 14.49 -17.30
C ALA A 213 4.15 13.40 -17.79
N SER A 214 5.18 13.04 -17.00
CA SER A 214 6.11 11.95 -17.29
C SER A 214 5.62 10.58 -16.84
N GLY A 215 4.52 10.52 -16.09
CA GLY A 215 3.91 9.29 -15.60
C GLY A 215 3.81 9.21 -14.08
N THR A 216 3.58 7.99 -13.59
CA THR A 216 3.41 7.70 -12.17
C THR A 216 4.66 6.99 -11.64
N ARG A 217 5.14 7.42 -10.47
CA ARG A 217 6.28 6.82 -9.77
C ARG A 217 6.21 7.06 -8.27
N LEU A 218 6.98 6.31 -7.50
CA LEU A 218 7.22 6.59 -6.10
C LEU A 218 8.45 7.48 -5.92
N ALA A 219 8.34 8.42 -4.99
CA ALA A 219 9.45 9.19 -4.46
C ALA A 219 9.49 9.09 -2.95
N TYR A 220 10.64 9.41 -2.35
CA TYR A 220 10.78 9.46 -0.91
C TYR A 220 11.58 10.68 -0.43
N ARG A 221 11.36 11.04 0.83
CA ARG A 221 12.10 12.07 1.55
C ARG A 221 12.47 11.56 2.93
N GLN A 222 13.65 11.94 3.41
CA GLN A 222 13.98 11.88 4.83
C GLN A 222 13.73 13.28 5.39
N MET A 223 12.83 13.37 6.35
CA MET A 223 12.38 14.62 6.95
C MET A 223 12.79 14.66 8.42
N ASP A 224 12.96 15.85 8.99
CA ASP A 224 12.94 16.08 10.43
C ASP A 224 11.75 16.99 10.78
N LEU A 225 10.77 16.40 11.45
CA LEU A 225 9.52 17.02 11.87
C LEU A 225 9.47 17.22 13.40
N SER A 226 10.61 17.11 14.07
CA SER A 226 10.70 17.29 15.53
C SER A 226 10.30 18.70 15.98
N ASP A 227 10.48 19.72 15.12
CA ASP A 227 10.02 21.09 15.32
C ASP A 227 9.25 21.60 14.10
N MET A 228 7.92 21.60 14.20
CA MET A 228 7.03 22.05 13.12
C MET A 228 6.99 23.57 12.94
N SER A 229 7.68 24.36 13.76
CA SER A 229 7.89 25.80 13.49
C SER A 229 8.92 26.00 12.36
N ASN A 230 9.80 25.02 12.14
CA ASN A 230 10.81 25.03 11.08
C ASN A 230 11.09 23.58 10.59
N PRO A 231 10.12 22.88 9.97
CA PRO A 231 10.29 21.50 9.58
C PRO A 231 11.31 21.34 8.45
N GLU A 232 12.22 20.36 8.59
CA GLU A 232 13.16 20.00 7.53
C GLU A 232 12.53 18.95 6.62
N LEU A 233 12.02 19.37 5.47
CA LEU A 233 11.26 18.51 4.56
C LEU A 233 12.13 17.64 3.64
N GLY A 234 13.46 17.77 3.69
CA GLY A 234 14.38 16.98 2.90
C GLY A 234 14.24 17.18 1.38
N ILE A 235 15.08 16.49 0.63
CA ILE A 235 15.06 16.49 -0.85
C ILE A 235 14.31 15.25 -1.34
N ALA A 236 13.41 15.44 -2.30
CA ALA A 236 12.74 14.32 -2.97
C ALA A 236 13.73 13.51 -3.79
N ARG A 237 13.65 12.19 -3.69
CA ARG A 237 14.40 11.23 -4.49
C ARG A 237 13.44 10.22 -5.08
N ASP A 238 13.58 9.93 -6.37
CA ASP A 238 12.81 8.87 -6.99
C ASP A 238 13.22 7.52 -6.41
N MET A 239 12.26 6.64 -6.16
CA MET A 239 12.51 5.30 -5.69
C MET A 239 13.10 4.45 -6.80
N ASN A 240 14.16 3.70 -6.49
CA ASN A 240 14.69 2.69 -7.40
C ASN A 240 13.71 1.51 -7.51
N ALA A 241 13.17 1.28 -8.71
CA ALA A 241 12.22 0.19 -9.01
C ALA A 241 12.89 -1.10 -9.53
N ALA A 242 14.21 -1.17 -9.53
CA ALA A 242 14.93 -2.36 -10.00
C ALA A 242 14.49 -3.62 -9.24
N GLY A 243 14.14 -4.67 -9.96
CA GLY A 243 13.67 -5.95 -9.39
C GLY A 243 12.16 -6.07 -9.25
N LEU A 244 11.41 -4.99 -9.47
CA LEU A 244 9.96 -5.07 -9.53
C LEU A 244 9.54 -5.57 -10.92
N ASP A 245 8.77 -6.65 -10.92
CA ASP A 245 8.21 -7.22 -12.14
C ASP A 245 6.68 -7.08 -12.15
N ASN A 246 6.14 -6.84 -13.34
CA ASN A 246 4.70 -6.78 -13.56
C ASN A 246 4.09 -8.18 -13.78
N LEU A 247 2.78 -8.26 -13.95
CA LEU A 247 2.05 -9.52 -14.18
C LEU A 247 2.52 -10.29 -15.44
N ASN A 248 3.21 -9.61 -16.35
CA ASN A 248 3.74 -10.18 -17.60
C ASN A 248 5.25 -10.52 -17.51
N GLY A 249 5.88 -10.33 -16.33
CA GLY A 249 7.30 -10.56 -16.12
C GLY A 249 8.21 -9.51 -16.75
N ALA A 250 7.67 -8.32 -17.07
CA ALA A 250 8.46 -7.15 -17.49
C ALA A 250 8.70 -6.22 -16.29
N SER A 251 9.71 -5.36 -16.39
CA SER A 251 9.97 -4.33 -15.38
C SER A 251 8.72 -3.52 -15.07
N ASP A 252 8.46 -3.33 -13.78
CA ASP A 252 7.29 -2.60 -13.28
C ASP A 252 7.69 -1.23 -12.73
N TYR A 253 6.69 -0.35 -12.66
CA TYR A 253 6.71 0.84 -11.81
C TYR A 253 5.62 0.66 -10.75
N THR A 254 5.63 1.48 -9.71
CA THR A 254 4.61 1.35 -8.66
C THR A 254 4.14 2.70 -8.14
N CYS A 255 2.96 2.68 -7.56
CA CYS A 255 2.29 3.79 -6.88
C CYS A 255 1.51 3.22 -5.70
N ASN A 256 0.90 4.06 -4.89
CA ASN A 256 -0.05 3.66 -3.87
C ASN A 256 0.41 2.45 -3.04
N SER A 257 1.64 2.55 -2.54
CA SER A 257 2.32 1.48 -1.81
C SER A 257 2.50 1.86 -0.35
N ASP A 258 2.42 0.88 0.54
CA ASP A 258 2.73 1.07 1.95
C ASP A 258 4.04 0.38 2.33
N PHE A 259 4.76 0.96 3.28
CA PHE A 259 6.09 0.56 3.68
C PHE A 259 6.19 0.29 5.18
N ALA A 260 7.06 -0.64 5.53
CA ALA A 260 7.50 -0.88 6.89
C ALA A 260 9.00 -1.14 6.90
N ILE A 261 9.68 -0.91 8.03
CA ILE A 261 11.08 -1.27 8.18
C ILE A 261 11.26 -2.29 9.31
N SER A 262 12.25 -3.17 9.16
CA SER A 262 12.80 -4.00 10.23
C SER A 262 14.22 -3.52 10.49
N PRO A 263 14.42 -2.59 11.46
CA PRO A 263 15.75 -2.01 11.71
C PRO A 263 16.79 -3.05 12.13
N ASP A 264 16.38 -4.03 12.93
CA ASP A 264 17.27 -5.09 13.45
C ASP A 264 17.79 -6.00 12.32
N ASP A 265 16.99 -6.20 11.26
CA ASP A 265 17.35 -7.02 10.10
C ASP A 265 17.85 -6.17 8.92
N ASN A 266 17.92 -4.85 9.05
CA ASN A 266 18.23 -3.91 7.97
C ASN A 266 17.34 -4.13 6.73
N LYS A 267 16.02 -4.32 6.92
CA LYS A 267 15.08 -4.54 5.82
C LYS A 267 14.04 -3.41 5.72
N ILE A 268 13.66 -3.12 4.48
CA ILE A 268 12.46 -2.38 4.15
C ILE A 268 11.54 -3.29 3.35
N ILE A 269 10.26 -3.29 3.74
CA ILE A 269 9.21 -4.09 3.13
C ILE A 269 8.21 -3.13 2.48
N MET A 270 7.70 -3.50 1.33
CA MET A 270 6.68 -2.77 0.60
C MET A 270 5.52 -3.70 0.26
N VAL A 271 4.29 -3.22 0.36
CA VAL A 271 3.15 -3.80 -0.35
C VAL A 271 2.72 -2.84 -1.44
N ARG A 272 2.57 -3.34 -2.66
CA ARG A 272 2.34 -2.51 -3.87
C ARG A 272 1.31 -3.11 -4.80
N PRO A 273 0.61 -2.30 -5.60
CA PRO A 273 -0.14 -2.77 -6.76
C PRO A 273 0.80 -3.30 -7.85
N VAL A 274 0.36 -4.31 -8.60
CA VAL A 274 1.11 -4.90 -9.71
C VAL A 274 0.46 -4.53 -11.04
N GLN A 275 1.27 -4.04 -11.99
CA GLN A 275 0.81 -3.67 -13.32
C GLN A 275 0.71 -4.89 -14.27
N PRO A 276 0.02 -4.79 -15.42
CA PRO A 276 -0.76 -3.63 -15.88
C PRO A 276 -2.11 -3.54 -15.20
N HIS A 277 -2.62 -2.31 -15.07
CA HIS A 277 -4.02 -2.13 -14.70
C HIS A 277 -4.93 -2.66 -15.81
N PRO A 278 -6.10 -3.22 -15.48
CA PRO A 278 -7.05 -3.67 -16.49
C PRO A 278 -7.54 -2.53 -17.38
N SER A 279 -7.78 -2.82 -18.67
CA SER A 279 -8.35 -1.85 -19.59
C SER A 279 -9.87 -1.65 -19.42
N ALA A 280 -10.55 -2.59 -18.74
CA ALA A 280 -11.99 -2.49 -18.48
C ALA A 280 -12.24 -1.73 -17.17
N TYR A 281 -13.35 -1.00 -17.11
CA TYR A 281 -13.78 -0.31 -15.89
C TYR A 281 -13.94 -1.30 -14.71
N PRO A 282 -13.45 -0.96 -13.53
CA PRO A 282 -12.67 0.22 -13.19
C PRO A 282 -11.18 0.06 -13.57
N ALA A 283 -10.76 0.76 -14.62
CA ALA A 283 -9.44 0.60 -15.23
C ALA A 283 -8.26 1.07 -14.35
N TYR A 284 -8.55 1.85 -13.32
CA TYR A 284 -7.55 2.39 -12.39
C TYR A 284 -7.32 1.50 -11.16
N ILE A 285 -8.08 0.39 -11.00
CA ILE A 285 -7.96 -0.50 -9.85
C ILE A 285 -7.18 -1.76 -10.24
N PRO A 286 -6.04 -2.06 -9.60
CA PRO A 286 -5.23 -3.23 -9.92
C PRO A 286 -5.94 -4.53 -9.55
N VAL A 287 -5.50 -5.63 -10.19
CA VAL A 287 -6.00 -6.98 -9.91
C VAL A 287 -5.24 -7.66 -8.78
N ALA A 288 -4.00 -7.20 -8.52
CA ALA A 288 -3.12 -7.85 -7.54
C ALA A 288 -2.32 -6.84 -6.72
N GLN A 289 -1.98 -7.27 -5.50
CA GLN A 289 -0.99 -6.65 -4.63
C GLN A 289 0.18 -7.61 -4.43
N GLU A 290 1.39 -7.10 -4.28
CA GLU A 290 2.58 -7.91 -4.03
C GLU A 290 3.35 -7.36 -2.84
N VAL A 291 3.90 -8.26 -2.03
CA VAL A 291 4.82 -7.89 -0.95
C VAL A 291 6.24 -8.11 -1.46
N ASP A 292 7.02 -7.05 -1.40
CA ASP A 292 8.41 -7.02 -1.81
C ASP A 292 9.30 -6.55 -0.65
N TYR A 293 10.60 -6.89 -0.68
CA TYR A 293 11.58 -6.40 0.29
C TYR A 293 12.92 -6.10 -0.36
N MET A 294 13.72 -5.29 0.32
CA MET A 294 15.15 -5.06 0.04
C MET A 294 15.89 -4.65 1.32
N ASP A 295 17.21 -4.47 1.23
CA ASP A 295 17.95 -3.91 2.35
C ASP A 295 17.65 -2.41 2.52
N LEU A 296 17.44 -1.98 3.75
CA LEU A 296 17.11 -0.59 4.09
C LEU A 296 18.21 0.37 3.68
N ASP A 297 19.49 0.03 3.96
CA ASP A 297 20.63 0.86 3.56
C ASP A 297 20.73 1.00 2.04
N SER A 298 20.44 -0.08 1.30
CA SER A 298 20.41 -0.07 -0.17
C SER A 298 19.29 0.82 -0.69
N PHE A 299 18.11 0.78 -0.07
CA PHE A 299 16.99 1.67 -0.38
C PHE A 299 17.37 3.14 -0.17
N LEU A 300 17.87 3.49 1.02
CA LEU A 300 18.23 4.87 1.38
C LEU A 300 19.37 5.42 0.51
N SER A 301 20.23 4.55 -0.01
CA SER A 301 21.31 4.90 -0.95
C SER A 301 20.84 4.96 -2.40
N GLY A 302 19.60 4.58 -2.72
CA GLY A 302 19.04 4.55 -4.07
C GLY A 302 19.59 3.44 -4.96
N ILE A 303 20.17 2.39 -4.37
CA ILE A 303 20.74 1.23 -5.05
C ILE A 303 20.03 -0.05 -4.58
N GLY A 304 20.39 -1.19 -5.15
CA GLY A 304 19.83 -2.49 -4.78
C GLY A 304 18.67 -2.91 -5.67
N ARG A 305 18.04 -4.01 -5.30
CA ARG A 305 16.92 -4.62 -6.05
C ARG A 305 15.87 -5.10 -5.08
N TRP A 306 14.62 -4.91 -5.44
CA TRP A 306 13.48 -5.51 -4.78
C TRP A 306 13.42 -7.01 -5.06
N THR A 307 12.93 -7.75 -4.09
CA THR A 307 12.66 -9.19 -4.17
C THR A 307 11.23 -9.44 -3.74
N ALA A 308 10.44 -10.07 -4.61
CA ALA A 308 9.07 -10.42 -4.31
C ALA A 308 9.02 -11.59 -3.31
N LEU A 309 8.12 -11.49 -2.32
CA LEU A 309 7.80 -12.56 -1.38
C LEU A 309 6.55 -13.33 -1.82
N ALA A 310 5.44 -12.63 -1.99
CA ALA A 310 4.15 -13.25 -2.31
C ALA A 310 3.15 -12.23 -2.86
N ARG A 311 2.12 -12.75 -3.54
CA ARG A 311 1.10 -11.96 -4.22
C ARG A 311 -0.29 -12.27 -3.69
N ILE A 312 -1.11 -11.21 -3.60
CA ILE A 312 -2.55 -11.26 -3.30
C ILE A 312 -3.27 -10.98 -4.61
N ASP A 313 -4.04 -11.93 -5.11
CA ASP A 313 -4.81 -11.83 -6.35
C ASP A 313 -6.22 -12.42 -6.18
N GLU A 314 -6.97 -12.52 -7.28
CA GLU A 314 -8.32 -13.10 -7.27
C GLU A 314 -8.34 -14.54 -6.81
N THR A 315 -7.31 -15.33 -7.12
CA THR A 315 -7.24 -16.74 -6.71
C THR A 315 -7.22 -16.88 -5.19
N LEU A 316 -6.50 -15.98 -4.51
CA LEU A 316 -6.43 -15.95 -3.07
C LEU A 316 -7.65 -15.26 -2.44
N SER A 317 -8.02 -14.10 -2.94
CA SER A 317 -9.02 -13.22 -2.32
C SER A 317 -10.47 -13.59 -2.67
N GLY A 318 -10.69 -14.17 -3.85
CA GLY A 318 -12.01 -14.37 -4.44
C GLY A 318 -12.63 -13.10 -5.02
N PHE A 319 -11.83 -12.01 -5.15
CA PHE A 319 -12.26 -10.72 -5.71
C PHE A 319 -11.42 -10.34 -6.92
N PRO A 320 -12.03 -9.85 -8.00
CA PRO A 320 -11.33 -9.52 -9.24
C PRO A 320 -10.43 -8.28 -9.13
N ARG A 321 -10.59 -7.47 -8.09
CA ARG A 321 -9.77 -6.28 -7.83
C ARG A 321 -9.24 -6.30 -6.40
N ASN A 322 -7.94 -6.08 -6.26
CA ASN A 322 -7.22 -6.04 -4.99
C ASN A 322 -6.31 -4.82 -5.01
N HIS A 323 -6.56 -3.84 -4.13
CA HIS A 323 -5.90 -2.54 -4.22
C HIS A 323 -5.71 -1.88 -2.84
N ASN A 324 -5.01 -0.75 -2.82
CA ASN A 324 -4.80 0.11 -1.64
C ASN A 324 -4.49 -0.73 -0.39
N ALA A 325 -3.33 -1.38 -0.40
CA ALA A 325 -2.92 -2.22 0.71
C ALA A 325 -2.09 -1.46 1.73
N GLY A 326 -2.19 -1.87 2.99
CA GLY A 326 -1.38 -1.40 4.12
C GLY A 326 -0.79 -2.56 4.91
N LEU A 327 0.43 -2.39 5.38
CA LEU A 327 1.12 -3.33 6.25
C LEU A 327 0.69 -3.14 7.71
N SER A 328 0.48 -4.23 8.42
CA SER A 328 0.32 -4.20 9.88
C SER A 328 1.69 -3.95 10.52
N ARG A 329 1.86 -2.82 11.18
CA ARG A 329 3.12 -2.31 11.70
C ARG A 329 2.97 -1.94 13.18
N ASP A 330 4.06 -1.78 13.91
CA ASP A 330 4.02 -1.10 15.20
C ASP A 330 3.74 0.42 15.01
N SER A 331 3.62 1.14 16.11
CA SER A 331 3.32 2.58 16.05
C SER A 331 4.42 3.41 15.38
N PHE A 332 5.63 2.91 15.25
CA PHE A 332 6.73 3.59 14.55
C PHE A 332 6.80 3.26 13.05
N GLY A 333 5.91 2.42 12.55
CA GLY A 333 5.97 1.91 11.17
C GLY A 333 6.96 0.76 11.01
N HIS A 334 7.33 0.08 12.11
CA HIS A 334 8.28 -1.03 12.08
C HIS A 334 7.56 -2.37 12.14
N VAL A 335 8.23 -3.40 11.63
CA VAL A 335 7.81 -4.80 11.72
C VAL A 335 8.92 -5.62 12.38
N LYS A 336 8.51 -6.50 13.30
CA LYS A 336 9.44 -7.40 13.97
C LYS A 336 9.81 -8.60 13.09
N ASP A 337 8.84 -9.10 12.34
CA ASP A 337 9.00 -10.23 11.44
C ASP A 337 8.64 -9.79 10.01
N TRP A 338 9.66 -9.40 9.27
CA TRP A 338 9.51 -8.89 7.91
C TRP A 338 9.16 -9.99 6.89
N GLU A 339 9.44 -11.26 7.21
CA GLU A 339 9.14 -12.38 6.33
C GLU A 339 7.67 -12.82 6.38
N THR A 340 6.95 -12.50 7.46
CA THR A 340 5.55 -12.94 7.64
C THR A 340 4.60 -11.78 8.00
N PRO A 341 4.61 -10.68 7.21
CA PRO A 341 3.75 -9.54 7.49
C PRO A 341 2.26 -9.89 7.38
N THR A 342 1.43 -9.19 8.14
CA THR A 342 0.00 -9.13 7.90
C THR A 342 -0.29 -7.95 6.98
N VAL A 343 -1.05 -8.19 5.93
CA VAL A 343 -1.45 -7.20 4.94
C VAL A 343 -2.94 -6.96 5.04
N TYR A 344 -3.33 -5.69 5.19
CA TYR A 344 -4.69 -5.22 5.02
C TYR A 344 -4.82 -4.66 3.61
N PHE A 345 -5.89 -4.94 2.92
CA PHE A 345 -6.07 -4.50 1.54
C PHE A 345 -7.54 -4.30 1.22
N THR A 346 -7.77 -3.47 0.22
CA THR A 346 -9.12 -3.21 -0.27
C THR A 346 -9.46 -4.16 -1.39
N VAL A 347 -10.65 -4.71 -1.35
CA VAL A 347 -11.22 -5.48 -2.46
C VAL A 347 -12.28 -4.66 -3.17
N SER A 348 -12.48 -4.93 -4.47
CA SER A 348 -13.57 -4.38 -5.24
C SER A 348 -14.14 -5.43 -6.17
N LYS A 349 -15.44 -5.39 -6.40
CA LYS A 349 -16.12 -6.21 -7.40
C LYS A 349 -15.97 -5.56 -8.77
N GLN A 350 -15.64 -6.37 -9.77
CA GLN A 350 -15.88 -6.05 -11.16
C GLN A 350 -17.19 -6.72 -11.57
N ALA A 351 -18.28 -6.33 -10.92
CA ALA A 351 -19.58 -6.90 -11.25
C ALA A 351 -20.08 -6.31 -12.57
N PRO A 352 -20.90 -7.03 -13.35
CA PRO A 352 -21.52 -6.48 -14.56
C PRO A 352 -22.36 -5.22 -14.30
N ASP A 353 -22.81 -5.04 -13.07
CA ASP A 353 -23.57 -3.89 -12.58
C ASP A 353 -22.71 -2.69 -12.18
N VAL A 354 -21.39 -2.85 -12.05
CA VAL A 354 -20.46 -1.74 -11.77
C VAL A 354 -20.24 -0.94 -13.05
N ASN A 355 -20.88 0.22 -13.14
CA ASN A 355 -20.84 1.10 -14.30
C ASN A 355 -21.06 2.56 -13.88
N ALA A 356 -20.01 3.38 -13.98
CA ALA A 356 -20.06 4.79 -13.59
C ALA A 356 -21.10 5.60 -14.36
N SER A 357 -21.36 5.29 -15.64
CA SER A 357 -22.34 6.00 -16.48
C SER A 357 -23.79 5.82 -15.99
N THR A 358 -24.05 4.74 -15.25
CA THR A 358 -25.37 4.49 -14.60
C THR A 358 -25.38 4.93 -13.14
N GLY A 359 -24.32 5.58 -12.67
CA GLY A 359 -24.15 5.97 -11.27
C GLY A 359 -23.89 4.81 -10.32
N ASN A 360 -23.45 3.65 -10.82
CA ASN A 360 -23.04 2.49 -10.01
C ASN A 360 -21.52 2.40 -9.97
N HIS A 361 -20.90 3.18 -9.09
CA HIS A 361 -19.46 3.33 -8.98
C HIS A 361 -18.80 2.11 -8.33
N ALA A 362 -17.55 1.79 -8.75
CA ALA A 362 -16.77 0.70 -8.21
C ALA A 362 -16.49 0.87 -6.72
N GLU A 363 -16.30 2.10 -6.28
CA GLU A 363 -16.03 2.50 -4.90
C GLU A 363 -17.09 1.97 -3.93
N TRP A 364 -18.33 1.85 -4.35
CA TRP A 364 -19.41 1.33 -3.50
C TRP A 364 -19.32 -0.18 -3.24
N THR A 365 -18.33 -0.83 -3.82
CA THR A 365 -17.99 -2.24 -3.54
C THR A 365 -16.73 -2.39 -2.68
N TYR A 366 -16.12 -1.27 -2.25
CA TYR A 366 -14.86 -1.29 -1.50
C TYR A 366 -15.07 -1.72 -0.05
N HIS A 367 -14.35 -2.76 0.31
CA HIS A 367 -14.28 -3.30 1.67
C HIS A 367 -12.84 -3.65 2.02
N ILE A 368 -12.50 -3.52 3.30
CA ILE A 368 -11.17 -3.83 3.82
C ILE A 368 -11.15 -5.30 4.27
N TYR A 369 -10.17 -6.02 3.79
CA TYR A 369 -9.83 -7.39 4.17
C TYR A 369 -8.40 -7.45 4.70
N LYS A 370 -8.04 -8.55 5.37
CA LYS A 370 -6.66 -8.82 5.76
C LYS A 370 -6.28 -10.27 5.51
N THR A 371 -4.98 -10.47 5.32
CA THR A 371 -4.35 -11.80 5.21
C THR A 371 -2.97 -11.76 5.84
N LYS A 372 -2.48 -12.91 6.31
CA LYS A 372 -1.15 -13.04 6.90
C LYS A 372 -0.28 -13.91 6.01
N LEU A 373 0.93 -13.44 5.74
CA LEU A 373 1.97 -14.23 5.09
C LEU A 373 2.54 -15.24 6.08
N SER A 374 2.85 -16.44 5.60
CA SER A 374 3.48 -17.51 6.39
C SER A 374 4.65 -18.07 5.61
N LYS A 375 5.76 -18.29 6.29
CA LYS A 375 6.94 -18.95 5.76
C LYS A 375 6.80 -20.46 6.00
N ARG A 376 6.98 -21.25 4.94
CA ARG A 376 6.95 -22.71 4.98
C ARG A 376 8.27 -23.23 4.45
N VAL A 377 9.02 -23.95 5.28
CA VAL A 377 10.21 -24.68 4.85
C VAL A 377 9.81 -26.11 4.56
N ARG A 378 10.12 -26.59 3.35
CA ARG A 378 9.91 -27.97 2.95
C ARG A 378 11.17 -28.57 2.38
N THR A 379 11.37 -29.84 2.63
CA THR A 379 12.46 -30.60 2.07
C THR A 379 12.04 -31.16 0.71
N VAL A 380 12.85 -30.95 -0.30
CA VAL A 380 12.63 -31.47 -1.66
C VAL A 380 13.86 -32.28 -2.06
N THR A 381 13.60 -33.52 -2.49
CA THR A 381 14.64 -34.37 -3.09
C THR A 381 14.67 -34.13 -4.60
N ARG A 382 15.84 -33.84 -5.14
CA ARG A 382 16.03 -33.69 -6.59
C ARG A 382 17.28 -34.40 -7.07
N PRO A 383 17.37 -34.75 -8.35
CA PRO A 383 18.58 -35.24 -8.94
C PRO A 383 19.75 -34.26 -8.72
N LYS A 384 20.89 -34.77 -8.31
CA LYS A 384 22.11 -33.96 -8.15
C LYS A 384 22.59 -33.57 -9.55
N THR A 385 22.63 -32.26 -9.82
CA THR A 385 23.11 -31.70 -11.10
C THR A 385 24.60 -31.71 -11.22
#